data_e53d4a305670b3237fd9c0a833228ef6
#
_entry.id   e53d4a305670b3237fd9c0a833228ef6
#
_cell.length_a   1.000
_cell.length_b   1.000
_cell.length_c   1.000
_cell.angle_alpha   90.00
_cell.angle_beta   90.00
_cell.angle_gamma   90.00
#
_symmetry.space_group_name_H-M   'P 1'
#
loop_
_entity.id
_entity.type
_entity.pdbx_description
1 polymer ?
#
loop_
_entity_poly.entity_id
_entity_poly.type
_entity_poly.pdbx_seq_one_letter_code
_entity_poly.pdbx_strand_id
1 'polypeptide(L)'
;SGSLGLTDVDNFFRDKIVGPLTNRLMKECPSVYEPPVDVDEEIKKKVVRNFKSSGTALLETFEAWVFPGRDYQSLVEFEGLELLAAAEKKGQGVLLIGNHLCSLDLCGAALSKKIPFHVMYKRNKNLLINAIMNSGRKRNFESIVERKNIRRVIKILREGSIIWYGPDQDFGAKNSVFVPFFGFPTATITATSRIAQSTKANIIFMSQYRKERGRYLVKLSGSSQDFPSKDIPADCEFINKK
;
A
#
# COMPACT_ATOMS: atom_id res chain seq x y z
N SER A 1 -29.06 -4.24 -19.97
CA SER A 1 -28.27 -3.25 -19.25
C SER A 1 -29.02 -2.85 -17.98
N GLY A 2 -28.90 -3.64 -16.92
CA GLY A 2 -29.46 -3.33 -15.61
C GLY A 2 -28.44 -2.48 -14.85
N SER A 3 -28.75 -1.21 -14.58
CA SER A 3 -28.07 -0.44 -13.58
C SER A 3 -28.37 -1.09 -12.21
N LEU A 4 -27.36 -1.63 -11.54
CA LEU A 4 -27.46 -2.00 -10.15
C LEU A 4 -27.94 -0.75 -9.37
N GLY A 5 -29.12 -0.80 -8.80
CA GLY A 5 -29.65 0.30 -8.01
C GLY A 5 -28.77 0.56 -6.78
N LEU A 6 -28.73 1.79 -6.28
CA LEU A 6 -28.01 2.14 -5.05
C LEU A 6 -28.37 1.23 -3.88
N THR A 7 -29.63 0.78 -3.80
CA THR A 7 -30.15 -0.19 -2.82
C THR A 7 -29.50 -1.57 -2.92
N ASP A 8 -29.18 -2.04 -4.12
CA ASP A 8 -28.54 -3.36 -4.32
C ASP A 8 -27.08 -3.35 -3.88
N VAL A 9 -26.41 -2.21 -4.09
CA VAL A 9 -25.02 -2.00 -3.64
C VAL A 9 -24.98 -1.91 -2.11
N ASP A 10 -25.92 -1.20 -1.49
CA ASP A 10 -26.05 -1.09 -0.04
C ASP A 10 -26.31 -2.45 0.62
N ASN A 11 -27.23 -3.25 0.06
CA ASN A 11 -27.54 -4.58 0.56
C ASN A 11 -26.35 -5.54 0.40
N PHE A 12 -25.68 -5.52 -0.75
CA PHE A 12 -24.48 -6.32 -0.96
C PHE A 12 -23.39 -5.98 0.07
N PHE A 13 -23.16 -4.68 0.31
CA PHE A 13 -22.12 -4.24 1.25
C PHE A 13 -22.47 -4.64 2.68
N ARG A 14 -23.73 -4.45 3.09
CA ARG A 14 -24.22 -4.87 4.40
C ARG A 14 -24.10 -6.36 4.61
N ASP A 15 -24.57 -7.17 3.65
CA ASP A 15 -24.69 -8.62 3.84
C ASP A 15 -23.39 -9.38 3.59
N LYS A 16 -22.52 -8.88 2.69
CA LYS A 16 -21.31 -9.60 2.26
C LYS A 16 -20.03 -9.09 2.90
N ILE A 17 -19.99 -7.87 3.35
CA ILE A 17 -18.78 -7.25 3.89
C ILE A 17 -18.98 -6.78 5.34
N VAL A 18 -19.91 -5.86 5.56
CA VAL A 18 -20.10 -5.27 6.91
C VAL A 18 -20.65 -6.30 7.88
N GLY A 19 -21.67 -7.06 7.51
CA GLY A 19 -22.29 -8.06 8.37
C GLY A 19 -21.32 -9.15 8.85
N PRO A 20 -20.58 -9.83 7.95
CA PRO A 20 -19.57 -10.81 8.34
C PRO A 20 -18.42 -10.23 9.17
N LEU A 21 -17.94 -9.01 8.81
CA LEU A 21 -16.88 -8.34 9.56
C LEU A 21 -17.35 -7.95 10.97
N THR A 22 -18.55 -7.41 11.06
CA THR A 22 -19.20 -7.03 12.31
C THR A 22 -19.42 -8.24 13.22
N ASN A 23 -19.97 -9.34 12.68
CA ASN A 23 -20.19 -10.57 13.42
C ASN A 23 -18.87 -11.18 13.93
N ARG A 24 -17.80 -11.07 13.14
CA ARG A 24 -16.49 -11.51 13.55
C ARG A 24 -15.91 -10.64 14.67
N LEU A 25 -16.00 -9.31 14.55
CA LEU A 25 -15.56 -8.37 15.58
C LEU A 25 -16.34 -8.53 16.89
N MET A 26 -17.67 -8.71 16.81
CA MET A 26 -18.50 -8.99 17.98
C MET A 26 -18.08 -10.28 18.69
N LYS A 27 -17.70 -11.31 17.95
CA LYS A 27 -17.32 -12.61 18.50
C LYS A 27 -15.92 -12.60 19.09
N GLU A 28 -14.98 -11.88 18.46
CA GLU A 28 -13.55 -11.85 18.83
C GLU A 28 -13.23 -10.74 19.84
N CYS A 29 -14.00 -9.64 19.87
CA CYS A 29 -13.80 -8.48 20.76
C CYS A 29 -15.13 -7.90 21.26
N PRO A 30 -15.91 -8.64 22.08
CA PRO A 30 -17.25 -8.22 22.49
C PRO A 30 -17.29 -6.92 23.34
N SER A 31 -16.18 -6.56 23.98
CA SER A 31 -16.08 -5.37 24.84
C SER A 31 -15.77 -4.06 24.10
N VAL A 32 -15.47 -4.12 22.81
CA VAL A 32 -15.02 -2.96 22.01
C VAL A 32 -16.04 -2.58 20.94
N TYR A 33 -17.05 -3.41 20.71
CA TYR A 33 -18.01 -3.22 19.64
C TYR A 33 -19.36 -2.72 20.17
N GLU A 34 -19.64 -1.46 19.94
CA GLU A 34 -21.02 -0.95 19.91
C GLU A 34 -21.50 -0.99 18.45
N PRO A 35 -22.61 -1.71 18.13
CA PRO A 35 -23.12 -1.72 16.78
C PRO A 35 -23.49 -0.30 16.37
N PRO A 36 -23.11 0.16 15.16
CA PRO A 36 -23.50 1.49 14.71
C PRO A 36 -25.01 1.60 14.68
N VAL A 37 -25.55 2.44 15.54
CA VAL A 37 -26.94 2.86 15.50
C VAL A 37 -27.09 3.74 14.28
N ASP A 38 -27.81 3.25 13.30
CA ASP A 38 -28.15 3.94 12.04
C ASP A 38 -26.95 4.51 11.25
N VAL A 39 -26.75 4.00 10.03
CA VAL A 39 -25.66 4.47 9.15
C VAL A 39 -26.05 5.84 8.63
N ASP A 40 -25.49 6.88 9.24
CA ASP A 40 -25.65 8.27 8.84
C ASP A 40 -25.47 8.46 7.32
N GLU A 41 -26.24 9.36 6.74
CA GLU A 41 -26.16 9.76 5.33
C GLU A 41 -24.74 10.17 4.91
N GLU A 42 -23.93 10.70 5.82
CA GLU A 42 -22.54 11.02 5.59
C GLU A 42 -21.70 9.76 5.34
N ILE A 43 -21.93 8.69 6.10
CA ILE A 43 -21.25 7.40 5.90
C ILE A 43 -21.66 6.79 4.57
N LYS A 44 -22.93 6.83 4.20
CA LYS A 44 -23.41 6.37 2.89
C LYS A 44 -22.70 7.11 1.75
N LYS A 45 -22.59 8.44 1.84
CA LYS A 45 -21.85 9.25 0.86
C LYS A 45 -20.36 8.86 0.78
N LYS A 46 -19.72 8.59 1.92
CA LYS A 46 -18.32 8.13 1.97
C LYS A 46 -18.17 6.75 1.30
N VAL A 47 -19.11 5.83 1.55
CA VAL A 47 -19.11 4.50 0.92
C VAL A 47 -19.24 4.60 -0.60
N VAL A 48 -20.22 5.37 -1.11
CA VAL A 48 -20.40 5.58 -2.55
C VAL A 48 -19.15 6.20 -3.18
N ARG A 49 -18.52 7.17 -2.52
CA ARG A 49 -17.27 7.78 -2.98
C ARG A 49 -16.14 6.77 -3.05
N ASN A 50 -16.04 5.88 -2.05
CA ASN A 50 -15.03 4.82 -2.03
C ASN A 50 -15.23 3.83 -3.19
N PHE A 51 -16.47 3.40 -3.46
CA PHE A 51 -16.76 2.53 -4.61
C PHE A 51 -16.38 3.17 -5.95
N LYS A 52 -16.73 4.44 -6.15
CA LYS A 52 -16.33 5.18 -7.35
C LYS A 52 -14.79 5.25 -7.48
N SER A 53 -14.12 5.55 -6.38
CA SER A 53 -12.65 5.57 -6.34
C SER A 53 -12.03 4.22 -6.65
N SER A 54 -12.59 3.13 -6.11
CA SER A 54 -12.11 1.76 -6.35
C SER A 54 -12.34 1.33 -7.80
N GLY A 55 -13.49 1.67 -8.40
CA GLY A 55 -13.75 1.43 -9.82
C GLY A 55 -12.76 2.15 -10.72
N THR A 56 -12.46 3.41 -10.43
CA THR A 56 -11.43 4.18 -11.14
C THR A 56 -10.05 3.53 -10.97
N ALA A 57 -9.71 3.08 -9.76
CA ALA A 57 -8.43 2.42 -9.48
C ALA A 57 -8.21 1.13 -10.28
N LEU A 58 -9.27 0.36 -10.56
CA LEU A 58 -9.18 -0.81 -11.43
C LEU A 58 -8.78 -0.44 -12.86
N LEU A 59 -9.37 0.64 -13.39
CA LEU A 59 -9.03 1.13 -14.74
C LEU A 59 -7.59 1.66 -14.78
N GLU A 60 -7.19 2.46 -13.80
CA GLU A 60 -5.82 2.98 -13.66
C GLU A 60 -4.78 1.87 -13.56
N THR A 61 -5.08 0.83 -12.77
CA THR A 61 -4.22 -0.34 -12.61
C THR A 61 -4.08 -1.11 -13.92
N PHE A 62 -5.20 -1.32 -14.62
CA PHE A 62 -5.21 -1.98 -15.92
C PHE A 62 -4.41 -1.17 -16.95
N GLU A 63 -4.62 0.15 -17.02
CA GLU A 63 -3.83 1.03 -17.88
C GLU A 63 -2.33 0.92 -17.61
N ALA A 64 -1.92 0.98 -16.35
CA ALA A 64 -0.51 0.88 -15.97
C ALA A 64 0.12 -0.46 -16.35
N TRP A 65 -0.67 -1.55 -16.37
CA TRP A 65 -0.16 -2.88 -16.74
C TRP A 65 -0.18 -3.14 -18.24
N VAL A 66 -1.12 -2.60 -18.98
CA VAL A 66 -1.35 -2.97 -20.39
C VAL A 66 -0.77 -1.95 -21.36
N PHE A 67 -0.73 -0.66 -20.99
CA PHE A 67 -0.26 0.43 -21.86
C PHE A 67 1.07 1.04 -21.39
N PRO A 68 2.21 0.35 -21.53
CA PRO A 68 3.49 0.79 -20.99
C PRO A 68 4.08 2.04 -21.65
N GLY A 69 3.54 2.44 -22.80
CA GLY A 69 4.01 3.64 -23.53
C GLY A 69 3.32 4.94 -23.14
N ARG A 70 2.32 4.88 -22.25
CA ARG A 70 1.61 6.09 -21.83
C ARG A 70 2.48 6.93 -20.88
N ASP A 71 2.55 8.22 -21.17
CA ASP A 71 3.24 9.17 -20.28
C ASP A 71 2.36 9.51 -19.08
N TYR A 72 2.63 8.81 -17.96
CA TYR A 72 2.00 9.13 -16.67
C TYR A 72 2.72 10.24 -15.91
N GLN A 73 3.92 10.65 -16.33
CA GLN A 73 4.71 11.67 -15.63
C GLN A 73 4.02 13.04 -15.66
N SER A 74 3.36 13.37 -16.78
CA SER A 74 2.61 14.62 -16.96
C SER A 74 1.36 14.69 -16.06
N LEU A 75 0.88 13.56 -15.56
CA LEU A 75 -0.29 13.46 -14.69
C LEU A 75 0.07 13.48 -13.20
N VAL A 76 1.34 13.20 -12.84
CA VAL A 76 1.76 12.99 -11.46
C VAL A 76 2.72 14.09 -11.02
N GLU A 77 2.33 14.80 -9.97
CA GLU A 77 3.21 15.72 -9.22
C GLU A 77 3.98 14.94 -8.16
N PHE A 78 5.22 15.33 -7.91
CA PHE A 78 6.09 14.67 -6.94
C PHE A 78 6.59 15.66 -5.90
N GLU A 79 6.46 15.29 -4.61
CA GLU A 79 7.08 15.99 -3.49
C GLU A 79 8.08 15.05 -2.81
N GLY A 80 9.27 15.55 -2.47
CA GLY A 80 10.29 14.80 -1.74
C GLY A 80 11.18 13.87 -2.60
N LEU A 81 11.21 14.02 -3.93
CA LEU A 81 12.09 13.22 -4.81
C LEU A 81 13.57 13.34 -4.44
N GLU A 82 13.99 14.46 -3.89
CA GLU A 82 15.35 14.72 -3.41
C GLU A 82 15.81 13.71 -2.36
N LEU A 83 14.88 13.12 -1.59
CA LEU A 83 15.21 12.10 -0.60
C LEU A 83 15.73 10.81 -1.25
N LEU A 84 15.10 10.38 -2.36
CA LEU A 84 15.55 9.22 -3.12
C LEU A 84 16.87 9.50 -3.82
N ALA A 85 16.99 10.65 -4.47
CA ALA A 85 18.23 11.06 -5.15
C ALA A 85 19.42 11.19 -4.17
N ALA A 86 19.16 11.69 -2.94
CA ALA A 86 20.19 11.78 -1.91
C ALA A 86 20.66 10.40 -1.41
N ALA A 87 19.75 9.43 -1.28
CA ALA A 87 20.07 8.06 -0.89
C ALA A 87 20.88 7.35 -2.00
N GLU A 88 20.47 7.49 -3.25
CA GLU A 88 21.17 6.95 -4.42
C GLU A 88 22.63 7.46 -4.50
N LYS A 89 22.82 8.79 -4.37
CA LYS A 89 24.18 9.38 -4.36
C LYS A 89 25.08 8.83 -3.26
N LYS A 90 24.50 8.41 -2.13
CA LYS A 90 25.25 7.79 -1.02
C LYS A 90 25.44 6.29 -1.18
N GLY A 91 24.90 5.68 -2.22
CA GLY A 91 24.88 4.22 -2.40
C GLY A 91 24.10 3.49 -1.30
N GLN A 92 23.16 4.16 -0.66
CA GLN A 92 22.34 3.58 0.40
C GLN A 92 21.09 2.93 -0.17
N GLY A 93 20.86 1.68 0.19
CA GLY A 93 19.59 1.03 -0.12
C GLY A 93 18.40 1.75 0.53
N VAL A 94 17.28 1.77 -0.16
CA VAL A 94 16.05 2.40 0.33
C VAL A 94 14.93 1.38 0.44
N LEU A 95 14.39 1.22 1.64
CA LEU A 95 13.09 0.57 1.83
C LEU A 95 12.00 1.64 1.68
N LEU A 96 11.38 1.66 0.50
CA LEU A 96 10.31 2.57 0.16
C LEU A 96 8.98 1.98 0.66
N ILE A 97 8.50 2.48 1.78
CA ILE A 97 7.28 1.99 2.44
C ILE A 97 6.09 2.75 1.89
N GLY A 98 5.11 2.03 1.37
CA GLY A 98 3.88 2.61 0.87
C GLY A 98 2.64 1.82 1.28
N ASN A 99 1.48 2.42 1.04
CA ASN A 99 0.17 1.84 1.33
C ASN A 99 -0.51 1.40 0.03
N HIS A 100 -1.38 0.39 0.10
CA HIS A 100 -2.20 -0.06 -1.03
C HIS A 100 -3.39 0.87 -1.28
N LEU A 101 -3.10 2.18 -1.40
CA LEU A 101 -4.10 3.16 -1.80
C LEU A 101 -4.43 3.02 -3.29
N CYS A 102 -5.57 3.56 -3.69
CA CYS A 102 -5.95 3.68 -5.10
C CYS A 102 -4.84 4.36 -5.92
N SER A 103 -4.72 4.03 -7.21
CA SER A 103 -3.70 4.58 -8.12
C SER A 103 -2.24 4.14 -7.87
N LEU A 104 -2.01 3.14 -7.00
CA LEU A 104 -0.66 2.68 -6.67
C LEU A 104 0.17 2.28 -7.91
N ASP A 105 -0.37 1.43 -8.78
CA ASP A 105 0.38 0.94 -9.95
C ASP A 105 0.64 2.07 -10.98
N LEU A 106 -0.29 3.03 -11.15
CA LEU A 106 -0.10 4.19 -12.02
C LEU A 106 0.97 5.13 -11.47
N CYS A 107 0.85 5.51 -10.20
CA CYS A 107 1.83 6.38 -9.53
C CYS A 107 3.22 5.72 -9.45
N GLY A 108 3.26 4.41 -9.21
CA GLY A 108 4.49 3.63 -9.25
C GLY A 108 5.15 3.63 -10.64
N ALA A 109 4.36 3.43 -11.70
CA ALA A 109 4.84 3.51 -13.07
C ALA A 109 5.38 4.90 -13.44
N ALA A 110 4.74 5.97 -12.96
CA ALA A 110 5.24 7.34 -13.13
C ALA A 110 6.55 7.58 -12.35
N LEU A 111 6.63 7.12 -11.08
CA LEU A 111 7.83 7.25 -10.26
C LEU A 111 9.01 6.48 -10.85
N SER A 112 8.78 5.29 -11.41
CA SER A 112 9.84 4.46 -12.02
C SER A 112 10.55 5.13 -13.21
N LYS A 113 9.91 6.14 -13.83
CA LYS A 113 10.52 6.96 -14.88
C LYS A 113 11.43 8.07 -14.34
N LYS A 114 11.32 8.37 -13.03
CA LYS A 114 12.18 9.34 -12.34
C LYS A 114 13.39 8.66 -11.70
N ILE A 115 13.17 7.50 -11.09
CA ILE A 115 14.21 6.71 -10.44
C ILE A 115 13.86 5.22 -10.53
N PRO A 116 14.83 4.35 -10.90
CA PRO A 116 14.58 2.92 -10.97
C PRO A 116 14.40 2.32 -9.57
N PHE A 117 13.44 1.40 -9.42
CA PHE A 117 13.24 0.67 -8.18
C PHE A 117 12.60 -0.70 -8.39
N HIS A 118 12.76 -1.56 -7.41
CA HIS A 118 12.15 -2.88 -7.34
C HIS A 118 10.83 -2.84 -6.58
N VAL A 119 9.93 -3.80 -6.83
CA VAL A 119 8.67 -3.89 -6.09
C VAL A 119 8.48 -5.28 -5.49
N MET A 120 8.04 -5.33 -4.23
CA MET A 120 7.57 -6.56 -3.64
C MET A 120 6.13 -6.84 -4.06
N TYR A 121 5.81 -8.12 -4.31
CA TYR A 121 4.46 -8.51 -4.68
C TYR A 121 4.05 -9.85 -4.07
N LYS A 122 2.74 -10.06 -3.97
CA LYS A 122 2.14 -11.35 -3.66
C LYS A 122 1.64 -11.99 -4.95
N ARG A 123 2.03 -13.24 -5.20
CA ARG A 123 1.53 -14.00 -6.34
C ARG A 123 0.00 -14.11 -6.28
N ASN A 124 -0.67 -13.76 -7.38
CA ASN A 124 -2.11 -13.90 -7.50
C ASN A 124 -2.48 -15.37 -7.71
N LYS A 125 -3.60 -15.82 -7.12
CA LYS A 125 -4.11 -17.19 -7.28
C LYS A 125 -4.60 -17.45 -8.71
N ASN A 126 -5.20 -16.45 -9.35
CA ASN A 126 -5.59 -16.52 -10.77
C ASN A 126 -4.34 -16.35 -11.64
N LEU A 127 -4.00 -17.39 -12.41
CA LEU A 127 -2.78 -17.41 -13.22
C LEU A 127 -2.78 -16.37 -14.35
N LEU A 128 -3.93 -16.09 -14.94
CA LEU A 128 -4.06 -15.09 -16.01
C LEU A 128 -3.84 -13.69 -15.47
N ILE A 129 -4.51 -13.34 -14.37
CA ILE A 129 -4.30 -12.05 -13.69
C ILE A 129 -2.84 -11.91 -13.24
N ASN A 130 -2.26 -12.97 -12.69
CA ASN A 130 -0.86 -12.98 -12.29
C ASN A 130 0.09 -12.75 -13.47
N ALA A 131 -0.18 -13.34 -14.62
CA ALA A 131 0.62 -13.16 -15.84
C ALA A 131 0.54 -11.71 -16.35
N ILE A 132 -0.66 -11.14 -16.45
CA ILE A 132 -0.89 -9.75 -16.89
C ILE A 132 -0.21 -8.76 -15.93
N MET A 133 -0.44 -8.89 -14.62
CA MET A 133 0.17 -8.06 -13.59
C MET A 133 1.70 -8.11 -13.65
N ASN A 134 2.26 -9.32 -13.69
CA ASN A 134 3.72 -9.50 -13.73
C ASN A 134 4.32 -8.95 -15.01
N SER A 135 3.66 -9.15 -16.16
CA SER A 135 4.10 -8.58 -17.44
C SER A 135 4.11 -7.06 -17.40
N GLY A 136 3.05 -6.44 -16.88
CA GLY A 136 2.96 -4.98 -16.75
C GLY A 136 4.01 -4.41 -15.80
N ARG A 137 4.15 -5.00 -14.61
CA ARG A 137 5.12 -4.55 -13.60
C ARG A 137 6.57 -4.73 -14.03
N LYS A 138 6.91 -5.82 -14.72
CA LYS A 138 8.26 -6.03 -15.27
C LYS A 138 8.67 -4.99 -16.31
N ARG A 139 7.72 -4.34 -16.99
CA ARG A 139 8.03 -3.25 -17.92
C ARG A 139 8.24 -1.90 -17.25
N ASN A 140 7.65 -1.73 -16.07
CA ASN A 140 7.73 -0.47 -15.33
C ASN A 140 8.83 -0.44 -14.28
N PHE A 141 9.18 -1.58 -13.68
CA PHE A 141 10.08 -1.66 -12.54
C PHE A 141 11.34 -2.47 -12.86
N GLU A 142 12.43 -2.19 -12.17
CA GLU A 142 13.72 -2.91 -12.31
C GLU A 142 13.55 -4.42 -12.12
N SER A 143 12.83 -4.83 -11.10
CA SER A 143 12.38 -6.21 -10.93
C SER A 143 11.18 -6.29 -10.00
N ILE A 144 10.48 -7.42 -10.08
CA ILE A 144 9.44 -7.79 -9.15
C ILE A 144 9.94 -8.92 -8.26
N VAL A 145 9.75 -8.79 -6.95
CA VAL A 145 10.25 -9.75 -5.96
C VAL A 145 9.08 -10.34 -5.19
N GLU A 146 8.92 -11.66 -5.23
CA GLU A 146 7.87 -12.31 -4.46
C GLU A 146 8.13 -12.11 -2.96
N ARG A 147 7.10 -11.73 -2.19
CA ARG A 147 7.18 -11.39 -0.76
C ARG A 147 7.80 -12.49 0.13
N LYS A 148 7.77 -13.74 -0.33
CA LYS A 148 8.42 -14.87 0.36
C LYS A 148 9.94 -14.86 0.21
N ASN A 149 10.48 -14.17 -0.79
CA ASN A 149 11.91 -14.15 -1.09
C ASN A 149 12.61 -13.00 -0.36
N ILE A 150 12.57 -13.03 0.97
CA ILE A 150 13.20 -12.01 1.83
C ILE A 150 14.72 -11.91 1.61
N ARG A 151 15.38 -13.02 1.27
CA ARG A 151 16.83 -13.00 0.96
C ARG A 151 17.13 -12.07 -0.23
N ARG A 152 16.28 -12.09 -1.28
CA ARG A 152 16.44 -11.21 -2.44
C ARG A 152 16.18 -9.75 -2.05
N VAL A 153 15.20 -9.48 -1.20
CA VAL A 153 14.93 -8.12 -0.67
C VAL A 153 16.14 -7.57 0.06
N ILE A 154 16.70 -8.35 0.99
CA ILE A 154 17.90 -7.96 1.75
C ILE A 154 19.09 -7.71 0.82
N LYS A 155 19.28 -8.56 -0.20
CA LYS A 155 20.34 -8.39 -1.19
C LYS A 155 20.20 -7.06 -1.94
N ILE A 156 19.03 -6.77 -2.49
CA ILE A 156 18.71 -5.52 -3.20
C ILE A 156 19.05 -4.30 -2.34
N LEU A 157 18.60 -4.29 -1.09
CA LEU A 157 18.86 -3.18 -0.18
C LEU A 157 20.37 -3.02 0.15
N ARG A 158 21.10 -4.13 0.31
CA ARG A 158 22.55 -4.09 0.56
C ARG A 158 23.37 -3.68 -0.66
N GLU A 159 22.83 -3.88 -1.85
CA GLU A 159 23.39 -3.42 -3.13
C GLU A 159 23.13 -1.91 -3.39
N GLY A 160 22.52 -1.20 -2.45
CA GLY A 160 22.25 0.23 -2.57
C GLY A 160 20.98 0.55 -3.38
N SER A 161 20.18 -0.45 -3.75
CA SER A 161 18.99 -0.26 -4.59
C SER A 161 17.73 0.06 -3.77
N ILE A 162 16.71 0.57 -4.46
CA ILE A 162 15.42 0.94 -3.87
C ILE A 162 14.43 -0.22 -4.05
N ILE A 163 13.69 -0.58 -3.01
CA ILE A 163 12.59 -1.54 -3.12
C ILE A 163 11.33 -1.02 -2.43
N TRP A 164 10.22 -1.01 -3.18
CA TRP A 164 8.90 -0.69 -2.63
C TRP A 164 8.31 -1.88 -1.86
N TYR A 165 7.72 -1.59 -0.71
CA TYR A 165 7.13 -2.54 0.20
C TYR A 165 5.87 -1.98 0.87
N GLY A 166 4.76 -2.73 0.84
CA GLY A 166 3.49 -2.37 1.48
C GLY A 166 3.21 -3.23 2.71
N PRO A 167 3.42 -2.73 3.94
CA PRO A 167 3.18 -3.46 5.18
C PRO A 167 1.73 -3.38 5.69
N ASP A 168 0.86 -2.66 5.03
CA ASP A 168 -0.49 -2.28 5.45
C ASP A 168 -1.56 -3.39 5.32
N GLN A 169 -1.14 -4.64 5.08
CA GLN A 169 -2.03 -5.80 5.03
C GLN A 169 -1.88 -6.69 6.26
N ASP A 170 -2.93 -7.44 6.59
CA ASP A 170 -2.86 -8.47 7.62
C ASP A 170 -2.00 -9.66 7.17
N PHE A 171 -0.94 -9.95 7.93
CA PHE A 171 -0.03 -11.07 7.73
C PHE A 171 -0.23 -12.18 8.78
N GLY A 172 -1.30 -12.09 9.57
CA GLY A 172 -1.65 -13.00 10.65
C GLY A 172 -0.85 -12.79 11.95
N ALA A 173 -1.44 -13.15 13.07
CA ALA A 173 -0.91 -12.91 14.42
C ALA A 173 0.52 -13.43 14.62
N LYS A 174 0.88 -14.53 13.96
CA LYS A 174 2.21 -15.17 14.09
C LYS A 174 3.39 -14.27 13.66
N ASN A 175 3.13 -13.30 12.77
CA ASN A 175 4.15 -12.40 12.21
C ASN A 175 3.95 -10.95 12.62
N SER A 176 3.03 -10.68 13.53
CA SER A 176 2.58 -9.35 13.90
C SER A 176 2.65 -9.14 15.40
N VAL A 177 2.71 -7.88 15.79
CA VAL A 177 2.45 -7.40 17.15
C VAL A 177 1.20 -6.54 17.13
N PHE A 178 0.48 -6.48 18.25
CA PHE A 178 -0.69 -5.62 18.37
C PHE A 178 -0.27 -4.26 18.91
N VAL A 179 -0.37 -3.24 18.08
CA VAL A 179 -0.04 -1.86 18.42
C VAL A 179 -1.15 -0.92 17.94
N PRO A 180 -1.29 0.28 18.51
CA PRO A 180 -2.37 1.20 18.17
C PRO A 180 -2.34 1.62 16.68
N PHE A 181 -3.53 1.58 16.05
CA PHE A 181 -3.82 2.19 14.76
C PHE A 181 -5.20 2.85 14.84
N PHE A 182 -5.27 4.17 14.70
CA PHE A 182 -6.46 4.97 14.99
C PHE A 182 -7.10 4.70 16.37
N GLY A 183 -6.27 4.45 17.38
CA GLY A 183 -6.70 4.17 18.76
C GLY A 183 -7.09 2.71 19.04
N PHE A 184 -7.07 1.83 18.03
CA PHE A 184 -7.42 0.41 18.19
C PHE A 184 -6.19 -0.48 18.11
N PRO A 185 -6.06 -1.52 18.96
CA PRO A 185 -5.02 -2.53 18.83
C PRO A 185 -5.13 -3.25 17.50
N THR A 186 -4.13 -3.08 16.61
CA THR A 186 -4.15 -3.62 15.27
C THR A 186 -2.92 -4.49 15.02
N ALA A 187 -3.11 -5.64 14.38
CA ALA A 187 -2.04 -6.56 14.03
C ALA A 187 -1.10 -5.91 13.00
N THR A 188 0.08 -5.49 13.43
CA THR A 188 1.08 -4.82 12.61
C THR A 188 2.29 -5.73 12.40
N ILE A 189 2.71 -5.89 11.14
CA ILE A 189 3.79 -6.81 10.76
C ILE A 189 5.15 -6.34 11.29
N THR A 190 5.90 -7.26 11.90
CA THR A 190 7.24 -6.98 12.45
C THR A 190 8.35 -6.98 11.39
N ALA A 191 8.08 -7.48 10.18
CA ALA A 191 9.08 -7.64 9.13
C ALA A 191 9.69 -6.30 8.69
N THR A 192 8.95 -5.20 8.72
CA THR A 192 9.44 -3.87 8.35
C THR A 192 10.63 -3.45 9.21
N SER A 193 10.48 -3.49 10.54
CA SER A 193 11.54 -3.17 11.49
C SER A 193 12.74 -4.12 11.31
N ARG A 194 12.50 -5.43 11.21
CA ARG A 194 13.56 -6.44 11.03
C ARG A 194 14.36 -6.26 9.74
N ILE A 195 13.70 -5.94 8.61
CA ILE A 195 14.37 -5.66 7.34
C ILE A 195 15.23 -4.41 7.48
N ALA A 196 14.65 -3.33 8.04
CA ALA A 196 15.35 -2.07 8.26
C ALA A 196 16.61 -2.27 9.13
N GLN A 197 16.49 -2.96 10.27
CA GLN A 197 17.61 -3.26 11.16
C GLN A 197 18.71 -4.09 10.48
N SER A 198 18.33 -5.14 9.74
CA SER A 198 19.30 -6.07 9.13
C SER A 198 20.03 -5.51 7.92
N THR A 199 19.46 -4.52 7.25
CA THR A 199 20.02 -3.93 6.03
C THR A 199 20.63 -2.56 6.24
N LYS A 200 20.25 -1.85 7.32
CA LYS A 200 20.54 -0.43 7.56
C LYS A 200 20.10 0.46 6.40
N ALA A 201 19.07 0.02 5.67
CA ALA A 201 18.52 0.77 4.56
C ALA A 201 17.89 2.07 5.05
N ASN A 202 17.95 3.10 4.22
CA ASN A 202 17.22 4.33 4.45
C ASN A 202 15.71 4.06 4.32
N ILE A 203 14.91 4.62 5.22
CA ILE A 203 13.46 4.43 5.22
C ILE A 203 12.81 5.69 4.67
N ILE A 204 12.06 5.51 3.60
CA ILE A 204 11.29 6.60 2.98
C ILE A 204 9.84 6.11 2.86
N PHE A 205 8.91 6.93 3.30
CA PHE A 205 7.48 6.67 3.16
C PHE A 205 6.96 7.28 1.87
N MET A 206 6.09 6.55 1.17
CA MET A 206 5.43 6.97 -0.05
C MET A 206 3.93 6.94 0.14
N SER A 207 3.28 8.07 -0.09
CA SER A 207 1.82 8.19 -0.17
C SER A 207 1.43 8.71 -1.54
N GLN A 208 0.29 8.27 -2.05
CA GLN A 208 -0.26 8.74 -3.31
C GLN A 208 -1.70 9.24 -3.15
N TYR A 209 -2.00 10.35 -3.79
CA TYR A 209 -3.29 11.01 -3.71
C TYR A 209 -3.82 11.28 -5.12
N ARG A 210 -5.11 10.95 -5.34
CA ARG A 210 -5.80 11.38 -6.54
C ARG A 210 -6.30 12.81 -6.34
N LYS A 211 -5.90 13.70 -7.22
CA LYS A 211 -6.38 15.08 -7.32
C LYS A 211 -7.55 15.19 -8.31
N GLU A 212 -8.08 16.36 -8.45
CA GLU A 212 -9.09 16.65 -9.46
C GLU A 212 -8.54 16.51 -10.89
N ARG A 213 -9.45 16.37 -11.86
CA ARG A 213 -9.15 16.29 -13.29
C ARG A 213 -8.16 15.18 -13.68
N GLY A 214 -8.15 14.06 -12.95
CA GLY A 214 -7.29 12.91 -13.26
C GLY A 214 -5.80 13.17 -13.04
N ARG A 215 -5.45 14.10 -12.17
CA ARG A 215 -4.06 14.33 -11.71
C ARG A 215 -3.80 13.61 -10.40
N TYR A 216 -2.53 13.42 -10.09
CA TYR A 216 -2.08 12.69 -8.91
C TYR A 216 -0.95 13.45 -8.21
N LEU A 217 -0.79 13.18 -6.92
CA LEU A 217 0.35 13.61 -6.13
C LEU A 217 0.99 12.38 -5.50
N VAL A 218 2.29 12.22 -5.67
CA VAL A 218 3.12 11.28 -4.91
C VAL A 218 3.95 12.10 -3.94
N LYS A 219 3.79 11.81 -2.66
CA LYS A 219 4.53 12.46 -1.58
C LYS A 219 5.49 11.46 -0.95
N LEU A 220 6.76 11.83 -0.91
CA LEU A 220 7.81 11.09 -0.24
C LEU A 220 8.21 11.82 1.06
N SER A 221 8.40 11.07 2.13
CA SER A 221 8.84 11.63 3.41
C SER A 221 9.85 10.71 4.08
N GLY A 222 10.86 11.29 4.71
CA GLY A 222 11.87 10.51 5.44
C GLY A 222 11.35 9.96 6.77
N SER A 223 12.04 8.96 7.28
CA SER A 223 11.86 8.44 8.62
C SER A 223 12.45 9.40 9.67
N SER A 224 12.06 9.22 10.95
CA SER A 224 12.78 9.83 12.06
C SER A 224 14.16 9.19 12.22
N GLN A 225 15.09 9.90 12.89
CA GLN A 225 16.45 9.39 13.14
C GLN A 225 16.47 8.13 14.02
N ASP A 226 15.43 7.92 14.83
CA ASP A 226 15.35 6.80 15.78
C ASP A 226 14.73 5.52 15.20
N PHE A 227 14.33 5.53 13.91
CA PHE A 227 13.79 4.34 13.24
C PHE A 227 14.82 3.75 12.25
N PRO A 228 15.10 2.43 12.25
CA PRO A 228 14.57 1.43 13.20
C PRO A 228 15.25 1.49 14.56
N SER A 229 14.48 1.30 15.62
CA SER A 229 14.96 1.17 16.99
C SER A 229 15.29 -0.30 17.34
N LYS A 230 15.64 -0.58 18.61
CA LYS A 230 15.77 -1.96 19.10
C LYS A 230 14.43 -2.54 19.58
N ASP A 231 13.41 -1.70 19.72
CA ASP A 231 12.07 -2.05 20.18
C ASP A 231 11.12 -2.24 18.98
N ILE A 232 10.88 -3.49 18.61
CA ILE A 232 10.02 -3.84 17.48
C ILE A 232 8.57 -3.33 17.65
N PRO A 233 7.91 -3.48 18.81
CA PRO A 233 6.60 -2.87 19.06
C PRO A 233 6.58 -1.35 18.85
N ALA A 234 7.55 -0.62 19.38
CA ALA A 234 7.66 0.83 19.18
C ALA A 234 7.85 1.20 17.69
N ASP A 235 8.68 0.44 16.98
CA ASP A 235 8.87 0.58 15.52
C ASP A 235 7.55 0.36 14.76
N CYS A 236 6.77 -0.66 15.12
CA CYS A 236 5.48 -0.94 14.50
C CYS A 236 4.45 0.16 14.77
N GLU A 237 4.42 0.69 16.00
CA GLU A 237 3.56 1.83 16.33
C GLU A 237 3.97 3.10 15.56
N PHE A 238 5.27 3.34 15.41
CA PHE A 238 5.78 4.44 14.59
C PHE A 238 5.31 4.34 13.13
N ILE A 239 5.37 3.14 12.54
CA ILE A 239 4.91 2.90 11.16
C ILE A 239 3.41 3.19 11.04
N ASN A 240 2.60 2.76 12.02
CA ASN A 240 1.15 2.99 12.01
C ASN A 240 0.76 4.48 12.12
N LYS A 241 1.65 5.34 12.59
CA LYS A 241 1.46 6.80 12.70
C LYS A 241 1.87 7.56 11.41
N LYS A 242 2.46 6.88 10.44
CA LYS A 242 2.94 7.45 9.17
C LYS A 242 2.00 7.17 8.02
#